data_2727a103a036a136cead1a4acd169a24
#
_entry.id   2727a103a036a136cead1a4acd169a24
#
_cell.length_a   1.000
_cell.length_b   1.000
_cell.length_c   1.000
_cell.angle_alpha   90.00
_cell.angle_beta   90.00
_cell.angle_gamma   90.00
#
_symmetry.space_group_name_H-M   'P 1'
#
loop_
_entity.id
_entity.type
_entity.pdbx_description
1 polymer ?
#
loop_
_entity_poly.entity_id
_entity_poly.type
_entity_poly.pdbx_seq_one_letter_code
_entity_poly.pdbx_strand_id
1 'polypeptide(L)'
;MTLRFGSLRVPTTVHWPGVETVSLALVLTDELSPTDPWVEGFVVVALAAGMPGSIELEALQWVSEHVGELGAESDRMLVAGGARAARLALATRDRGWPVLQRQLLVHPAFGLKHPMPANVAGAPPATVVFRSEHDMGRRYAARLRAAGVDVQEVHDVGER
;
A
#
# COMPACT_ATOMS: atom_id res chain seq x y z
N MET A 1 5.17 -15.15 11.39
CA MET A 1 3.75 -15.54 11.24
C MET A 1 3.51 -15.98 9.80
N THR A 2 2.65 -16.94 9.62
CA THR A 2 2.28 -17.42 8.27
C THR A 2 0.78 -17.38 8.13
N LEU A 3 0.29 -16.66 7.14
CA LEU A 3 -1.13 -16.64 6.79
C LEU A 3 -1.43 -17.76 5.80
N ARG A 4 -2.59 -18.36 5.91
CA ARG A 4 -3.04 -19.43 5.02
C ARG A 4 -4.28 -19.01 4.26
N PHE A 5 -4.24 -19.20 2.93
CA PHE A 5 -5.36 -18.98 2.06
C PHE A 5 -5.51 -20.23 1.18
N GLY A 6 -6.45 -21.09 1.56
CA GLY A 6 -6.56 -22.43 0.98
C GLY A 6 -5.31 -23.26 1.27
N SER A 7 -4.63 -23.76 0.23
CA SER A 7 -3.38 -24.51 0.35
C SER A 7 -2.14 -23.61 0.34
N LEU A 8 -2.31 -22.31 0.10
CA LEU A 8 -1.20 -21.39 0.01
C LEU A 8 -0.82 -20.86 1.38
N ARG A 9 0.48 -20.85 1.66
CA ARG A 9 1.05 -20.28 2.89
C ARG A 9 1.80 -19.00 2.51
N VAL A 10 1.46 -17.92 3.19
CA VAL A 10 2.05 -16.60 2.91
C VAL A 10 2.89 -16.18 4.11
N PRO A 11 4.22 -16.18 3.99
CA PRO A 11 5.08 -15.66 5.04
C PRO A 11 4.79 -14.18 5.29
N THR A 12 4.58 -13.85 6.56
CA THR A 12 4.20 -12.50 6.97
C THR A 12 4.95 -12.15 8.24
N THR A 13 5.53 -10.96 8.29
CA THR A 13 6.17 -10.46 9.50
C THR A 13 5.48 -9.20 9.97
N VAL A 14 5.44 -9.01 11.29
CA VAL A 14 4.87 -7.81 11.90
C VAL A 14 5.99 -7.07 12.62
N HIS A 15 6.12 -5.80 12.30
CA HIS A 15 7.12 -4.91 12.90
C HIS A 15 6.39 -3.83 13.69
N TRP A 16 6.62 -3.81 15.00
CA TRP A 16 6.06 -2.76 15.85
C TRP A 16 7.06 -1.63 16.00
N PRO A 17 6.61 -0.37 15.89
CA PRO A 17 7.50 0.77 16.10
C PRO A 17 7.91 0.89 17.58
N GLY A 18 9.00 1.59 17.82
CA GLY A 18 9.44 1.88 19.18
C GLY A 18 8.64 2.98 19.86
N VAL A 19 7.62 3.50 19.20
CA VAL A 19 6.74 4.56 19.70
C VAL A 19 5.30 4.10 19.64
N GLU A 20 4.45 4.71 20.45
CA GLU A 20 3.03 4.41 20.44
C GLU A 20 2.39 4.88 19.13
N THR A 21 1.60 4.02 18.51
CA THR A 21 0.89 4.34 17.28
C THR A 21 -0.39 3.52 17.18
N VAL A 22 -1.35 4.03 16.43
CA VAL A 22 -2.59 3.31 16.10
C VAL A 22 -2.74 3.08 14.60
N SER A 23 -1.73 3.50 13.82
CA SER A 23 -1.73 3.38 12.36
C SER A 23 -0.98 2.13 11.92
N LEU A 24 -1.52 1.43 10.92
CA LEU A 24 -0.96 0.20 10.40
C LEU A 24 -0.74 0.35 8.89
N ALA A 25 0.42 -0.10 8.43
CA ALA A 25 0.75 -0.19 7.00
C ALA A 25 0.95 -1.65 6.59
N LEU A 26 0.19 -2.11 5.60
CA LEU A 26 0.51 -3.35 4.90
C LEU A 26 1.53 -3.01 3.82
N VAL A 27 2.71 -3.59 3.92
CA VAL A 27 3.83 -3.31 3.01
C VAL A 27 4.06 -4.50 2.09
N LEU A 28 4.07 -4.24 0.78
CA LEU A 28 4.45 -5.22 -0.23
C LEU A 28 5.96 -5.21 -0.37
N THR A 29 6.62 -6.27 0.12
CA THR A 29 8.08 -6.27 0.30
C THR A 29 8.87 -6.32 -1.00
N ASP A 30 8.24 -6.65 -2.11
CA ASP A 30 8.89 -6.59 -3.43
C ASP A 30 8.89 -5.16 -4.02
N GLU A 31 8.22 -4.23 -3.39
CA GLU A 31 8.17 -2.83 -3.86
C GLU A 31 8.69 -1.83 -2.84
N LEU A 32 8.63 -2.16 -1.55
CA LEU A 32 9.06 -1.27 -0.49
C LEU A 32 9.59 -2.10 0.68
N SER A 33 10.72 -1.68 1.23
CA SER A 33 11.26 -2.32 2.44
C SER A 33 10.33 -2.07 3.64
N PRO A 34 10.08 -3.07 4.49
CA PRO A 34 9.29 -2.84 5.71
C PRO A 34 9.97 -1.93 6.73
N THR A 35 11.26 -1.66 6.55
CA THR A 35 12.02 -0.73 7.41
C THR A 35 12.28 0.60 6.72
N ASP A 36 11.65 0.85 5.58
CA ASP A 36 11.79 2.10 4.84
C ASP A 36 11.31 3.28 5.67
N PRO A 37 12.03 4.43 5.66
CA PRO A 37 11.62 5.61 6.42
C PRO A 37 10.20 6.10 6.15
N TRP A 38 9.65 5.82 4.97
CA TRP A 38 8.27 6.24 4.64
C TRP A 38 7.20 5.53 5.47
N VAL A 39 7.51 4.39 6.08
CA VAL A 39 6.60 3.65 6.96
C VAL A 39 7.07 3.65 8.41
N GLU A 40 8.04 4.48 8.74
CA GLU A 40 8.50 4.64 10.11
C GLU A 40 7.35 5.16 10.98
N GLY A 41 7.21 4.58 12.17
CA GLY A 41 6.16 4.97 13.11
C GLY A 41 4.84 4.23 12.94
N PHE A 42 4.70 3.40 11.90
CA PHE A 42 3.52 2.54 11.73
C PHE A 42 3.78 1.15 12.31
N VAL A 43 2.69 0.48 12.70
CA VAL A 43 2.74 -0.98 12.81
C VAL A 43 2.82 -1.49 11.36
N VAL A 44 3.89 -2.18 11.02
CA VAL A 44 4.10 -2.66 9.65
C VAL A 44 3.81 -4.15 9.58
N VAL A 45 2.88 -4.52 8.72
CA VAL A 45 2.65 -5.91 8.34
C VAL A 45 3.31 -6.10 6.98
N ALA A 46 4.41 -6.84 6.96
CA ALA A 46 5.20 -7.06 5.75
C ALA A 46 4.74 -8.34 5.07
N LEU A 47 4.25 -8.22 3.85
CA LEU A 47 3.77 -9.34 3.06
C LEU A 47 4.85 -9.78 2.09
N ALA A 48 5.11 -11.09 2.04
CA ALA A 48 6.16 -11.64 1.20
C ALA A 48 5.96 -11.32 -0.27
N ALA A 49 7.07 -11.21 -1.00
CA ALA A 49 7.08 -10.93 -2.43
C ALA A 49 6.49 -12.07 -3.26
N GLY A 50 6.03 -11.75 -4.46
CA GLY A 50 5.63 -12.74 -5.45
C GLY A 50 4.25 -13.32 -5.29
N MET A 51 3.41 -12.74 -4.42
CA MET A 51 2.05 -13.23 -4.23
C MET A 51 1.13 -12.77 -5.35
N PRO A 52 0.17 -13.63 -5.77
CA PRO A 52 -0.91 -13.17 -6.66
C PRO A 52 -1.73 -12.05 -6.03
N GLY A 53 -2.28 -11.17 -6.86
CA GLY A 53 -3.08 -10.03 -6.37
C GLY A 53 -4.29 -10.44 -5.55
N SER A 54 -4.93 -11.57 -5.88
CA SER A 54 -6.05 -12.10 -5.09
C SER A 54 -5.63 -12.48 -3.67
N ILE A 55 -4.43 -13.01 -3.51
CA ILE A 55 -3.89 -13.38 -2.19
C ILE A 55 -3.52 -12.12 -1.40
N GLU A 56 -2.98 -11.13 -2.07
CA GLU A 56 -2.68 -9.83 -1.41
C GLU A 56 -3.96 -9.20 -0.86
N LEU A 57 -5.05 -9.25 -1.61
CA LEU A 57 -6.33 -8.73 -1.15
C LEU A 57 -6.86 -9.53 0.03
N GLU A 58 -6.81 -10.85 -0.02
CA GLU A 58 -7.22 -11.70 1.11
C GLU A 58 -6.38 -11.43 2.36
N ALA A 59 -5.07 -11.23 2.19
CA ALA A 59 -4.19 -10.88 3.29
C ALA A 59 -4.56 -9.53 3.91
N LEU A 60 -4.86 -8.55 3.08
CA LEU A 60 -5.29 -7.24 3.54
C LEU A 60 -6.62 -7.31 4.29
N GLN A 61 -7.55 -8.12 3.80
CA GLN A 61 -8.83 -8.35 4.46
C GLN A 61 -8.64 -9.02 5.82
N TRP A 62 -7.76 -10.04 5.89
CA TRP A 62 -7.43 -10.69 7.15
C TRP A 62 -6.84 -9.69 8.15
N VAL A 63 -5.89 -8.86 7.72
CA VAL A 63 -5.28 -7.84 8.56
C VAL A 63 -6.34 -6.85 9.06
N SER A 64 -7.26 -6.46 8.20
CA SER A 64 -8.36 -5.56 8.56
C SER A 64 -9.23 -6.14 9.69
N GLU A 65 -9.47 -7.45 9.67
CA GLU A 65 -10.26 -8.12 10.72
C GLU A 65 -9.49 -8.27 12.03
N HIS A 66 -8.16 -8.20 11.99
CA HIS A 66 -7.30 -8.44 13.16
C HIS A 66 -6.51 -7.19 13.59
N VAL A 67 -6.88 -6.04 13.06
CA VAL A 67 -6.10 -4.81 13.27
C VAL A 67 -5.97 -4.44 14.75
N GLY A 68 -7.00 -4.66 15.56
CA GLY A 68 -6.95 -4.40 16.99
C GLY A 68 -5.95 -5.30 17.72
N GLU A 69 -5.87 -6.57 17.34
CA GLU A 69 -4.90 -7.52 17.88
C GLU A 69 -3.47 -7.16 17.50
N LEU A 70 -3.31 -6.45 16.39
CA LEU A 70 -2.01 -5.99 15.91
C LEU A 70 -1.61 -4.63 16.52
N GLY A 71 -2.47 -4.04 17.33
CA GLY A 71 -2.17 -2.80 18.04
C GLY A 71 -2.53 -1.54 17.27
N ALA A 72 -3.42 -1.63 16.29
CA ALA A 72 -3.83 -0.49 15.47
C ALA A 72 -5.35 -0.32 15.46
N GLU A 73 -5.83 0.71 14.78
CA GLU A 73 -7.25 0.99 14.60
C GLU A 73 -7.66 0.73 13.15
N SER A 74 -8.88 0.21 12.95
CA SER A 74 -9.35 -0.20 11.62
C SER A 74 -9.47 0.95 10.61
N ASP A 75 -9.71 2.16 11.08
CA ASP A 75 -9.81 3.35 10.23
C ASP A 75 -8.44 3.99 9.96
N ARG A 76 -7.37 3.40 10.47
CA ARG A 76 -5.99 3.89 10.35
C ARG A 76 -5.10 2.95 9.56
N MET A 77 -5.69 2.21 8.63
CA MET A 77 -4.96 1.23 7.85
C MET A 77 -4.64 1.78 6.45
N LEU A 78 -3.40 1.57 6.01
CA LEU A 78 -2.99 1.92 4.65
C LEU A 78 -2.21 0.76 4.00
N VAL A 79 -2.11 0.82 2.69
CA VAL A 79 -1.24 -0.06 1.91
C VAL A 79 -0.05 0.75 1.40
N ALA A 80 1.13 0.16 1.41
CA ALA A 80 2.34 0.83 0.99
C ALA A 80 3.15 -0.03 0.02
N GLY A 81 3.66 0.59 -1.03
CA GLY A 81 4.46 -0.07 -2.05
C GLY A 81 4.54 0.79 -3.30
N GLY A 82 4.47 0.16 -4.45
CA GLY A 82 4.53 0.82 -5.74
C GLY A 82 3.31 0.48 -6.61
N ALA A 83 3.53 0.00 -7.83
CA ALA A 83 2.46 -0.30 -8.78
C ALA A 83 1.48 -1.34 -8.25
N ARG A 84 1.96 -2.37 -7.56
CA ARG A 84 1.08 -3.42 -7.00
C ARG A 84 0.25 -2.89 -5.85
N ALA A 85 0.82 -2.01 -5.02
CA ALA A 85 0.07 -1.35 -3.96
C ALA A 85 -1.06 -0.49 -4.53
N ALA A 86 -0.81 0.22 -5.62
CA ALA A 86 -1.84 0.98 -6.32
C ALA A 86 -2.99 0.08 -6.81
N ARG A 87 -2.65 -1.07 -7.37
CA ARG A 87 -3.65 -2.04 -7.83
C ARG A 87 -4.43 -2.65 -6.68
N LEU A 88 -3.75 -2.95 -5.58
CA LEU A 88 -4.41 -3.47 -4.38
C LEU A 88 -5.41 -2.45 -3.81
N ALA A 89 -5.03 -1.19 -3.78
CA ALA A 89 -5.92 -0.11 -3.35
C ALA A 89 -7.19 -0.04 -4.23
N LEU A 90 -7.04 -0.20 -5.54
CA LEU A 90 -8.19 -0.25 -6.46
C LEU A 90 -9.04 -1.50 -6.25
N ALA A 91 -8.42 -2.61 -5.91
CA ALA A 91 -9.15 -3.84 -5.61
C ALA A 91 -10.05 -3.67 -4.38
N THR A 92 -9.60 -2.94 -3.36
CA THR A 92 -10.43 -2.63 -2.19
C THR A 92 -11.60 -1.73 -2.58
N ARG A 93 -11.39 -0.76 -3.45
CA ARG A 93 -12.47 0.06 -3.99
C ARG A 93 -13.54 -0.80 -4.66
N ASP A 94 -13.11 -1.71 -5.52
CA ASP A 94 -14.01 -2.56 -6.29
C ASP A 94 -14.80 -3.53 -5.41
N ARG A 95 -14.18 -4.01 -4.34
CA ARG A 95 -14.84 -4.89 -3.36
C ARG A 95 -15.66 -4.12 -2.32
N GLY A 96 -15.40 -2.83 -2.16
CA GLY A 96 -16.03 -2.01 -1.13
C GLY A 96 -15.50 -2.28 0.28
N TRP A 97 -14.44 -3.08 0.41
CA TRP A 97 -13.87 -3.45 1.70
C TRP A 97 -12.50 -4.12 1.54
N PRO A 98 -11.52 -3.89 2.43
CA PRO A 98 -11.59 -2.92 3.53
C PRO A 98 -11.44 -1.49 3.04
N VAL A 99 -11.90 -0.54 3.87
CA VAL A 99 -11.72 0.89 3.57
C VAL A 99 -10.33 1.30 4.03
N LEU A 100 -9.52 1.80 3.11
CA LEU A 100 -8.18 2.25 3.41
C LEU A 100 -8.18 3.75 3.69
N GLN A 101 -7.46 4.16 4.72
CA GLN A 101 -7.23 5.56 5.02
C GLN A 101 -6.46 6.23 3.88
N ARG A 102 -5.47 5.51 3.33
CA ARG A 102 -4.56 6.04 2.31
C ARG A 102 -3.82 4.91 1.60
N GLN A 103 -3.38 5.19 0.39
CA GLN A 103 -2.37 4.40 -0.28
C GLN A 103 -1.07 5.20 -0.33
N LEU A 104 0.03 4.59 0.08
CA LEU A 104 1.36 5.19 0.04
C LEU A 104 2.15 4.55 -1.11
N LEU A 105 2.38 5.33 -2.15
CA LEU A 105 3.04 4.86 -3.37
C LEU A 105 4.42 5.49 -3.47
N VAL A 106 5.46 4.67 -3.31
CA VAL A 106 6.84 5.13 -3.31
C VAL A 106 7.51 4.68 -4.60
N HIS A 107 7.85 5.64 -5.45
CA HIS A 107 8.46 5.42 -6.76
C HIS A 107 7.74 4.31 -7.55
N PRO A 108 6.41 4.41 -7.75
CA PRO A 108 5.68 3.34 -8.42
C PRO A 108 6.18 3.16 -9.86
N ALA A 109 6.44 1.91 -10.22
CA ALA A 109 6.96 1.55 -11.53
C ALA A 109 5.90 0.79 -12.32
N PHE A 110 5.16 1.49 -13.15
CA PHE A 110 4.19 0.90 -14.05
C PHE A 110 4.88 0.47 -15.35
N GLY A 111 4.40 -0.58 -15.97
CA GLY A 111 4.96 -1.11 -17.21
C GLY A 111 4.07 -2.17 -17.82
N LEU A 112 4.65 -3.05 -18.63
CA LEU A 112 3.88 -4.10 -19.30
C LEU A 112 3.29 -5.11 -18.32
N LYS A 113 4.03 -5.45 -17.29
CA LYS A 113 3.59 -6.43 -16.29
C LYS A 113 2.55 -5.85 -15.33
N HIS A 114 2.73 -4.59 -14.97
CA HIS A 114 1.82 -3.86 -14.09
C HIS A 114 1.49 -2.52 -14.75
N PRO A 115 0.54 -2.51 -15.70
CA PRO A 115 0.20 -1.28 -16.41
C PRO A 115 -0.46 -0.27 -15.49
N MET A 116 -0.29 0.99 -15.81
CA MET A 116 -0.93 2.07 -15.05
C MET A 116 -2.44 1.96 -15.21
N PRO A 117 -3.20 1.88 -14.10
CA PRO A 117 -4.65 1.78 -14.19
C PRO A 117 -5.28 2.99 -14.88
N ALA A 118 -6.28 2.75 -15.71
CA ALA A 118 -6.99 3.80 -16.42
C ALA A 118 -8.14 4.39 -15.59
N ASN A 119 -8.91 3.53 -14.94
CA ASN A 119 -10.06 3.94 -14.14
C ASN A 119 -9.68 3.97 -12.67
N VAL A 120 -9.40 5.16 -12.15
CA VAL A 120 -8.97 5.37 -10.77
C VAL A 120 -9.98 6.16 -9.95
N ALA A 121 -11.16 6.43 -10.47
CA ALA A 121 -12.22 7.11 -9.72
C ALA A 121 -12.59 6.31 -8.46
N GLY A 122 -12.75 6.99 -7.34
CA GLY A 122 -13.09 6.35 -6.08
C GLY A 122 -11.95 5.63 -5.40
N ALA A 123 -10.73 5.74 -5.91
CA ALA A 123 -9.55 5.18 -5.24
C ALA A 123 -9.35 5.83 -3.86
N PRO A 124 -8.71 5.13 -2.90
CA PRO A 124 -8.36 5.75 -1.63
C PRO A 124 -7.46 6.97 -1.81
N PRO A 125 -7.50 7.94 -0.89
CA PRO A 125 -6.54 9.04 -0.91
C PRO A 125 -5.11 8.53 -1.04
N ALA A 126 -4.26 9.26 -1.72
CA ALA A 126 -2.91 8.80 -2.02
C ALA A 126 -1.85 9.79 -1.57
N THR A 127 -0.74 9.25 -1.09
CA THR A 127 0.53 9.96 -1.00
C THR A 127 1.44 9.33 -2.04
N VAL A 128 1.91 10.11 -3.01
CA VAL A 128 2.76 9.62 -4.08
C VAL A 128 4.14 10.26 -3.94
N VAL A 129 5.15 9.43 -3.74
CA VAL A 129 6.55 9.85 -3.65
C VAL A 129 7.20 9.62 -4.99
N PHE A 130 7.79 10.66 -5.57
CA PHE A 130 8.40 10.61 -6.89
C PHE A 130 9.77 11.30 -6.88
N ARG A 131 10.64 10.95 -7.84
CA ARG A 131 12.00 11.51 -7.92
C ARG A 131 12.14 12.60 -8.95
N SER A 132 11.40 12.52 -10.06
CA SER A 132 11.48 13.52 -11.11
C SER A 132 10.11 13.81 -11.71
N GLU A 133 10.01 14.92 -12.44
CA GLU A 133 8.76 15.33 -13.10
C GLU A 133 8.32 14.34 -14.19
N HIS A 134 9.25 13.56 -14.71
CA HIS A 134 8.98 12.54 -15.73
C HIS A 134 8.70 11.17 -15.14
N ASP A 135 8.68 11.07 -13.82
CA ASP A 135 8.43 9.84 -13.08
C ASP A 135 6.98 9.38 -13.28
N MET A 136 6.80 8.07 -13.41
CA MET A 136 5.47 7.47 -13.55
C MET A 136 4.58 7.75 -12.35
N GLY A 137 5.18 7.88 -11.16
CA GLY A 137 4.44 8.25 -9.96
C GLY A 137 3.74 9.58 -10.12
N ARG A 138 4.41 10.56 -10.71
CA ARG A 138 3.81 11.87 -10.94
C ARG A 138 2.69 11.81 -11.97
N ARG A 139 2.85 10.99 -13.00
CA ARG A 139 1.79 10.77 -14.00
C ARG A 139 0.56 10.13 -13.35
N TYR A 140 0.79 9.17 -12.48
CA TYR A 140 -0.30 8.51 -11.77
C TYR A 140 -1.00 9.47 -10.82
N ALA A 141 -0.23 10.29 -10.11
CA ALA A 141 -0.78 11.33 -9.24
C ALA A 141 -1.70 12.28 -10.01
N ALA A 142 -1.28 12.71 -11.20
CA ALA A 142 -2.10 13.56 -12.06
C ALA A 142 -3.40 12.86 -12.47
N ARG A 143 -3.32 11.57 -12.79
CA ARG A 143 -4.50 10.77 -13.15
C ARG A 143 -5.48 10.66 -11.99
N LEU A 144 -4.97 10.42 -10.79
CA LEU A 144 -5.79 10.35 -9.58
C LEU A 144 -6.50 11.68 -9.32
N ARG A 145 -5.77 12.80 -9.44
CA ARG A 145 -6.35 14.12 -9.25
C ARG A 145 -7.43 14.43 -10.28
N ALA A 146 -7.20 14.07 -11.54
CA ALA A 146 -8.17 14.28 -12.60
C ALA A 146 -9.47 13.49 -12.33
N ALA A 147 -9.39 12.40 -11.59
CA ALA A 147 -10.54 11.60 -11.21
C ALA A 147 -11.16 12.02 -9.87
N GLY A 148 -10.69 13.10 -9.25
CA GLY A 148 -11.24 13.62 -8.01
C GLY A 148 -10.69 12.97 -6.74
N VAL A 149 -9.63 12.19 -6.85
CA VAL A 149 -8.99 11.56 -5.69
C VAL A 149 -8.08 12.56 -4.99
N ASP A 150 -8.11 12.60 -3.67
CA ASP A 150 -7.21 13.43 -2.87
C ASP A 150 -5.79 12.87 -2.95
N VAL A 151 -4.85 13.68 -3.44
CA VAL A 151 -3.47 13.26 -3.65
C VAL A 151 -2.51 14.26 -3.03
N GLN A 152 -1.59 13.72 -2.22
CA GLN A 152 -0.42 14.45 -1.76
C GLN A 152 0.78 13.98 -2.55
N GLU A 153 1.48 14.90 -3.21
CA GLU A 153 2.73 14.59 -3.92
C GLU A 153 3.93 14.97 -3.04
N VAL A 154 4.90 14.06 -2.98
CA VAL A 154 6.13 14.28 -2.23
C VAL A 154 7.31 14.07 -3.16
N HIS A 155 8.13 15.10 -3.32
CA HIS A 155 9.32 15.02 -4.15
C HIS A 155 10.48 14.46 -3.31
N ASP A 156 10.92 13.26 -3.65
CA ASP A 156 12.09 12.64 -3.02
C ASP A 156 13.33 13.09 -3.77
N VAL A 157 14.11 13.95 -3.14
CA VAL A 157 15.33 14.50 -3.76
C VAL A 157 16.50 13.52 -3.77
N GLY A 158 16.34 12.35 -3.14
CA GLY A 158 17.37 11.32 -3.16
C GLY A 158 18.61 11.63 -2.34
N GLU A 159 18.57 12.65 -1.54
CA GLU A 159 19.66 13.01 -0.64
C GLU A 159 19.67 12.13 0.59
N ARG A 160 20.69 11.30 0.70
CA ARG A 160 20.83 10.41 1.87
C ARG A 160 22.29 10.17 2.16
#